data_4a9e88324cb31e0729dfdf13421fc52a
#
_entry.id   4a9e88324cb31e0729dfdf13421fc52a
#
_cell.length_a   1.000
_cell.length_b   1.000
_cell.length_c   1.000
_cell.angle_alpha   90.00
_cell.angle_beta   90.00
_cell.angle_gamma   90.00
#
_symmetry.space_group_name_H-M   'P 1'
#
loop_
_entity.id
_entity.type
_entity.pdbx_description
1 polymer ?
#
loop_
_entity_poly.entity_id
_entity_poly.type
_entity_poly.pdbx_seq_one_letter_code
_entity_poly.pdbx_strand_id
1 'polypeptide(L)'
;MAIARSLFARGAVHLVALDPTKGSEIRKTRPCLIVSPNELNQNLRTVVVAPMTTGGHAYPWRVPCRFQRRIGYVAVDQLRTVDTERLVKRLGILDRETVSEVLRVLQEMFAE
;
A
#
# COMPACT_ATOMS: atom_id res chain seq x y z
N MET A 1 9.36 -20.11 -6.44
CA MET A 1 9.98 -19.81 -7.72
C MET A 1 9.90 -18.34 -8.04
N ALA A 2 10.70 -17.90 -8.96
CA ALA A 2 10.81 -16.48 -9.28
C ALA A 2 9.50 -15.87 -9.76
N ILE A 3 8.70 -16.60 -10.52
CA ILE A 3 7.44 -16.08 -11.07
C ILE A 3 6.46 -15.73 -9.98
N ALA A 4 6.30 -16.60 -9.00
CA ALA A 4 5.38 -16.35 -7.89
C ALA A 4 5.81 -15.14 -7.06
N ARG A 5 7.10 -14.93 -6.94
CA ARG A 5 7.66 -13.83 -6.14
C ARG A 5 7.39 -12.47 -6.73
N SER A 6 7.30 -12.36 -8.06
CA SER A 6 7.09 -11.07 -8.71
C SER A 6 5.66 -10.55 -8.56
N LEU A 7 4.72 -11.39 -8.11
CA LEU A 7 3.33 -11.00 -7.96
C LEU A 7 3.14 -9.92 -6.89
N PHE A 8 3.95 -9.94 -5.86
CA PHE A 8 3.79 -9.05 -4.71
C PHE A 8 4.99 -8.12 -4.61
N ALA A 9 5.22 -7.33 -5.65
CA ALA A 9 6.37 -6.45 -5.69
C ALA A 9 6.07 -5.11 -5.02
N ARG A 10 7.10 -4.56 -4.36
CA ARG A 10 7.01 -3.19 -3.84
C ARG A 10 6.64 -2.25 -4.98
N GLY A 11 5.69 -1.37 -4.74
CA GLY A 11 5.20 -0.44 -5.73
C GLY A 11 3.99 -0.92 -6.50
N ALA A 12 3.67 -2.21 -6.43
CA ALA A 12 2.46 -2.73 -7.04
C ALA A 12 1.24 -2.32 -6.20
N VAL A 13 0.14 -2.11 -6.88
CA VAL A 13 -1.14 -1.79 -6.24
C VAL A 13 -2.05 -2.99 -6.41
N HIS A 14 -2.59 -3.45 -5.30
CA HIS A 14 -3.55 -4.56 -5.27
C HIS A 14 -4.84 -4.12 -4.61
N LEU A 15 -5.92 -4.72 -5.03
CA LEU A 15 -7.19 -4.61 -4.32
C LEU A 15 -7.10 -5.53 -3.11
N VAL A 16 -7.28 -5.00 -1.92
CA VAL A 16 -7.06 -5.74 -0.68
C VAL A 16 -8.33 -5.71 0.17
N ALA A 17 -8.72 -6.88 0.65
CA ALA A 17 -9.85 -7.02 1.58
C ALA A 17 -9.35 -6.70 2.98
N LEU A 18 -9.69 -5.51 3.48
CA LEU A 18 -9.16 -5.01 4.75
C LEU A 18 -10.00 -5.43 5.97
N ASP A 19 -11.27 -5.71 5.76
CA ASP A 19 -12.15 -6.10 6.87
C ASP A 19 -11.80 -7.50 7.40
N PRO A 20 -12.01 -7.74 8.68
CA PRO A 20 -12.61 -6.86 9.67
C PRO A 20 -11.69 -5.77 10.15
N THR A 21 -12.25 -4.57 10.33
CA THR A 21 -11.52 -3.40 10.83
C THR A 21 -12.33 -2.78 11.97
N LYS A 22 -11.78 -1.76 12.61
CA LYS A 22 -12.39 -1.17 13.77
C LYS A 22 -12.27 0.37 13.73
N GLY A 23 -13.34 1.04 14.08
CA GLY A 23 -13.36 2.49 14.26
C GLY A 23 -12.92 3.26 13.02
N SER A 24 -11.88 4.07 13.19
CA SER A 24 -11.39 4.96 12.15
C SER A 24 -10.42 4.30 11.17
N GLU A 25 -10.20 3.00 11.30
CA GLU A 25 -9.37 2.29 10.33
C GLU A 25 -10.04 2.30 8.96
N ILE A 26 -9.22 2.43 7.92
CA ILE A 26 -9.72 2.32 6.55
C ILE A 26 -10.20 0.90 6.33
N ARG A 27 -11.42 0.74 5.83
CA ARG A 27 -12.08 -0.56 5.80
C ARG A 27 -12.55 -0.92 4.40
N LYS A 28 -13.20 -2.09 4.30
CA LYS A 28 -13.72 -2.68 3.09
C LYS A 28 -12.59 -3.16 2.18
N THR A 29 -12.90 -3.35 0.93
CA THR A 29 -11.92 -3.76 -0.08
C THR A 29 -11.46 -2.52 -0.80
N ARG A 30 -10.15 -2.26 -0.77
CA ARG A 30 -9.60 -1.02 -1.29
C ARG A 30 -8.29 -1.25 -2.02
N PRO A 31 -7.94 -0.36 -2.95
CA PRO A 31 -6.60 -0.38 -3.50
C PRO A 31 -5.59 -0.08 -2.41
N CYS A 32 -4.53 -0.86 -2.37
CA CYS A 32 -3.44 -0.67 -1.42
C CYS A 32 -2.11 -0.78 -2.14
N LEU A 33 -1.17 0.05 -1.74
CA LEU A 33 0.19 0.02 -2.27
C LEU A 33 1.03 -0.93 -1.43
N ILE A 34 1.73 -1.87 -2.08
CA ILE A 34 2.70 -2.71 -1.38
C ILE A 34 3.95 -1.89 -1.13
N VAL A 35 4.30 -1.72 0.14
CA VAL A 35 5.47 -0.92 0.54
C VAL A 35 6.61 -1.77 1.07
N SER A 36 6.35 -3.01 1.46
CA SER A 36 7.38 -3.89 1.97
C SER A 36 8.36 -4.28 0.86
N PRO A 37 9.64 -4.50 1.23
CA PRO A 37 10.65 -4.81 0.22
C PRO A 37 10.43 -6.18 -0.40
N ASN A 38 10.90 -6.33 -1.62
CA ASN A 38 10.71 -7.57 -2.36
C ASN A 38 11.29 -8.80 -1.64
N GLU A 39 12.38 -8.62 -0.91
CA GLU A 39 12.96 -9.70 -0.11
C GLU A 39 11.97 -10.25 0.91
N LEU A 40 11.29 -9.35 1.61
CA LEU A 40 10.27 -9.74 2.59
C LEU A 40 9.11 -10.43 1.88
N ASN A 41 8.65 -9.82 0.80
CA ASN A 41 7.47 -10.31 0.07
C ASN A 41 7.70 -11.71 -0.50
N GLN A 42 8.94 -12.03 -0.84
CA GLN A 42 9.30 -13.32 -1.41
C GLN A 42 9.37 -14.43 -0.37
N ASN A 43 9.62 -14.09 0.87
CA ASN A 43 9.93 -15.06 1.91
C ASN A 43 8.82 -15.26 2.93
N LEU A 44 7.84 -14.36 2.98
CA LEU A 44 6.74 -14.43 3.93
C LEU A 44 5.40 -14.53 3.20
N ARG A 45 4.40 -14.98 3.92
CA ARG A 45 3.01 -15.03 3.41
C ARG A 45 2.25 -13.75 3.74
N THR A 46 2.96 -12.73 4.18
CA THR A 46 2.38 -11.43 4.48
C THR A 46 3.14 -10.37 3.72
N VAL A 47 2.46 -9.25 3.50
CA VAL A 47 3.06 -8.06 2.91
C VAL A 47 2.61 -6.85 3.72
N VAL A 48 3.40 -5.79 3.69
CA VAL A 48 3.01 -4.54 4.33
C VAL A 48 2.46 -3.62 3.26
N VAL A 49 1.26 -3.11 3.50
CA VAL A 49 0.55 -2.27 2.55
C VAL A 49 0.12 -0.95 3.18
N ALA A 50 -0.04 0.05 2.34
CA ALA A 50 -0.64 1.32 2.71
C ALA A 50 -1.90 1.52 1.86
N PRO A 51 -3.07 1.67 2.50
CA PRO A 51 -4.31 1.87 1.74
C PRO A 51 -4.30 3.17 0.97
N MET A 52 -4.98 3.17 -0.17
CA MET A 52 -5.14 4.35 -1.00
C MET A 52 -6.58 4.82 -0.90
N THR A 53 -6.76 6.14 -0.80
CA THR A 53 -8.07 6.76 -0.70
C THR A 53 -8.33 7.67 -1.87
N THR A 54 -9.60 7.91 -2.18
CA THR A 54 -10.02 8.96 -3.11
C THR A 54 -10.56 10.10 -2.25
N GLY A 55 -10.10 11.33 -2.51
CA GLY A 55 -10.50 12.46 -1.69
C GLY A 55 -9.80 12.46 -0.33
N GLY A 56 -10.35 13.20 0.62
CA GLY A 56 -9.77 13.38 1.94
C GLY A 56 -8.98 14.67 2.03
N HIS A 57 -8.21 14.81 3.09
CA HIS A 57 -7.44 16.00 3.37
C HIS A 57 -5.95 15.74 3.29
N ALA A 58 -5.22 16.75 2.80
CA ALA A 58 -3.77 16.69 2.80
C ALA A 58 -3.25 16.86 4.22
N TYR A 59 -2.37 15.96 4.64
CA TYR A 59 -1.52 16.16 5.81
C TYR A 59 -0.27 15.29 5.67
N PRO A 60 0.72 15.49 6.56
CA PRO A 60 2.08 14.95 6.31
C PRO A 60 2.15 13.46 6.02
N TRP A 61 1.26 12.68 6.63
CA TRP A 61 1.29 11.22 6.50
C TRP A 61 0.37 10.70 5.39
N ARG A 62 -0.15 11.58 4.55
CA ARG A 62 -0.97 11.25 3.38
C ARG A 62 -0.26 11.76 2.14
N VAL A 63 0.22 10.85 1.32
CA VAL A 63 0.99 11.20 0.12
C VAL A 63 0.05 11.32 -1.06
N PRO A 64 -0.01 12.47 -1.73
CA PRO A 64 -0.87 12.62 -2.91
C PRO A 64 -0.47 11.61 -3.98
N CYS A 65 -1.46 11.03 -4.63
CA CYS A 65 -1.20 10.08 -5.70
C CYS A 65 -2.25 10.18 -6.78
N ARG A 66 -1.87 9.70 -7.95
CA ARG A 66 -2.79 9.56 -9.06
C ARG A 66 -2.62 8.15 -9.62
N PHE A 67 -3.70 7.38 -9.62
CA PHE A 67 -3.67 6.02 -10.09
C PHE A 67 -4.94 5.71 -10.85
N GLN A 68 -4.78 5.22 -12.08
CA GLN A 68 -5.91 4.88 -12.95
C GLN A 68 -6.94 6.01 -13.06
N ARG A 69 -6.42 7.23 -13.30
CA ARG A 69 -7.21 8.45 -13.47
C ARG A 69 -7.94 8.92 -12.21
N ARG A 70 -7.65 8.32 -11.07
CA ARG A 70 -8.20 8.76 -9.79
C ARG A 70 -7.14 9.48 -8.99
N ILE A 71 -7.54 10.57 -8.38
CA ILE A 71 -6.68 11.38 -7.53
C ILE A 71 -7.05 11.12 -6.08
N GLY A 72 -6.07 10.92 -5.23
CA GLY A 72 -6.29 10.68 -3.83
C GLY A 72 -4.99 10.68 -3.06
N TYR A 73 -4.93 9.84 -2.03
CA TYR A 73 -3.77 9.79 -1.14
C TYR A 73 -3.40 8.36 -0.83
N VAL A 74 -2.10 8.12 -0.65
CA VAL A 74 -1.62 6.91 0.00
C VAL A 74 -1.59 7.19 1.49
N ALA A 75 -2.36 6.43 2.26
CA ALA A 75 -2.51 6.65 3.70
C ALA A 75 -1.39 5.94 4.45
N VAL A 76 -0.26 6.60 4.59
CA VAL A 76 0.91 6.03 5.26
C VAL A 76 0.61 5.79 6.74
N ASP A 77 -0.25 6.62 7.33
CA ASP A 77 -0.67 6.46 8.72
C ASP A 77 -1.52 5.21 8.97
N GLN A 78 -2.03 4.59 7.90
CA GLN A 78 -2.84 3.37 8.01
C GLN A 78 -2.06 2.13 7.54
N LEU A 79 -0.76 2.23 7.57
CA LEU A 79 0.13 1.12 7.22
C LEU A 79 -0.23 -0.13 8.01
N ARG A 80 -0.28 -1.27 7.33
CA ARG A 80 -0.58 -2.52 8.03
C ARG A 80 -0.03 -3.74 7.29
N THR A 81 0.21 -4.79 8.04
CA THR A 81 0.59 -6.08 7.49
C THR A 81 -0.67 -6.88 7.21
N VAL A 82 -0.74 -7.45 6.04
CA VAL A 82 -1.87 -8.31 5.65
C VAL A 82 -1.35 -9.63 5.11
N ASP A 83 -2.13 -10.69 5.30
CA ASP A 83 -1.86 -11.96 4.65
C ASP A 83 -2.09 -11.82 3.15
N THR A 84 -1.27 -12.50 2.34
CA THR A 84 -1.40 -12.40 0.89
C THR A 84 -2.75 -12.89 0.37
N GLU A 85 -3.46 -13.71 1.15
CA GLU A 85 -4.81 -14.15 0.80
C GLU A 85 -5.81 -13.01 0.77
N ARG A 86 -5.49 -11.89 1.42
CA ARG A 86 -6.36 -10.70 1.38
C ARG A 86 -6.19 -9.90 0.09
N LEU A 87 -5.16 -10.20 -0.69
CA LEU A 87 -4.92 -9.54 -1.97
C LEU A 87 -5.81 -10.17 -3.03
N VAL A 88 -6.88 -9.48 -3.36
CA VAL A 88 -7.94 -9.99 -4.24
C VAL A 88 -7.52 -9.96 -5.70
N LYS A 89 -6.87 -8.86 -6.12
CA LYS A 89 -6.56 -8.63 -7.53
C LYS A 89 -5.45 -7.60 -7.67
N ARG A 90 -4.51 -7.88 -8.55
CA ARG A 90 -3.47 -6.90 -8.89
C ARG A 90 -4.07 -5.85 -9.83
N LEU A 91 -3.91 -4.58 -9.49
CA LEU A 91 -4.45 -3.48 -10.28
C LEU A 91 -3.41 -2.81 -11.18
N GLY A 92 -2.15 -2.84 -10.77
CA GLY A 92 -1.09 -2.21 -11.55
C GLY A 92 0.09 -1.83 -10.69
N ILE A 93 0.84 -0.83 -11.16
CA ILE A 93 2.04 -0.33 -10.50
C ILE A 93 1.90 1.17 -10.35
N LEU A 94 2.19 1.68 -9.17
CA LEU A 94 2.21 3.12 -8.94
C LEU A 94 3.51 3.71 -9.50
N ASP A 95 3.47 4.95 -9.91
CA ASP A 95 4.64 5.59 -10.49
C ASP A 95 5.78 5.69 -9.48
N ARG A 96 7.00 5.65 -9.99
CA ARG A 96 8.20 5.57 -9.17
C ARG A 96 8.37 6.77 -8.24
N GLU A 97 8.03 7.95 -8.72
CA GLU A 97 8.14 9.17 -7.91
C GLU A 97 7.25 9.11 -6.69
N THR A 98 6.02 8.66 -6.87
CA THR A 98 5.06 8.54 -5.76
C THR A 98 5.52 7.48 -4.78
N VAL A 99 5.99 6.34 -5.27
CA VAL A 99 6.51 5.28 -4.39
C VAL A 99 7.70 5.79 -3.58
N SER A 100 8.62 6.51 -4.23
CA SER A 100 9.78 7.09 -3.53
C SER A 100 9.35 8.05 -2.44
N GLU A 101 8.34 8.86 -2.71
CA GLU A 101 7.83 9.81 -1.71
C GLU A 101 7.17 9.07 -0.55
N VAL A 102 6.42 8.01 -0.82
CA VAL A 102 5.83 7.18 0.24
C VAL A 102 6.93 6.59 1.13
N LEU A 103 7.98 6.05 0.52
CA LEU A 103 9.07 5.46 1.30
C LEU A 103 9.82 6.53 2.11
N ARG A 104 9.98 7.73 1.56
CA ARG A 104 10.59 8.84 2.28
C ARG A 104 9.75 9.22 3.51
N VAL A 105 8.45 9.30 3.35
CA VAL A 105 7.53 9.62 4.44
C VAL A 105 7.56 8.53 5.51
N LEU A 106 7.63 7.26 5.10
CA LEU A 106 7.77 6.16 6.05
C LEU A 106 9.05 6.28 6.87
N GLN A 107 10.16 6.61 6.23
CA GLN A 107 11.42 6.81 6.93
C GLN A 107 11.31 7.94 7.95
N GLU A 108 10.67 9.03 7.58
CA GLU A 108 10.48 10.17 8.45
C GLU A 108 9.57 9.83 9.62
N MET A 109 8.51 9.07 9.36
CA MET A 109 7.57 8.64 10.40
C MET A 109 8.26 7.85 11.50
N PHE A 110 9.24 7.02 11.15
CA PHE A 110 9.94 6.16 12.10
C PHE A 110 11.29 6.70 12.53
N ALA A 111 11.66 7.89 12.11
CA ALA A 111 12.87 8.55 12.59
C ALA A 111 12.65 9.09 13.99
N GLU A 112 13.76 9.11 14.78
CA GLU A 112 13.72 9.69 16.13
C GLU A 112 13.74 11.19 16.13
#